data_c101c3ac07d28a96b7fe6cb875e056a2
#
_entry.id   c101c3ac07d28a96b7fe6cb875e056a2
#
_cell.length_a   1.000
_cell.length_b   1.000
_cell.length_c   1.000
_cell.angle_alpha   90.00
_cell.angle_beta   90.00
_cell.angle_gamma   90.00
#
_symmetry.space_group_name_H-M   'P 1'
#
loop_
_entity.id
_entity.type
_entity.pdbx_description
1 polymer ?
#
loop_
_entity_poly.entity_id
_entity_poly.type
_entity_poly.pdbx_seq_one_letter_code
_entity_poly.pdbx_strand_id
1 'polypeptide(L)'
;MRVRSAFLGLCVVAAAAVPVLPAHAAPYKDPFAGSGKLARVVCPEPAITYGGIPQTREYLATVVKCLDKSWKAHFAADRRPFRKPAVRFYDEPERRVCGVPWPESAAAFYCTNRRVLVFPLTGDWIENRTDLYPLKVAAHEYGHHLQSLTGARRHYEAGVKASPGRQAELGRRYELQTDCLSGVFLGAVWGSLERTGDDWAALLDATRASGDDGHRRSHGAGATRVRWLKRGHHAVSPSACDTWSAPPSAVS
;
A
#
# COMPACT_ATOMS: atom_id res chain seq x y z
N MET A 1 -3.82 -76.94 -53.25
CA MET A 1 -3.95 -75.52 -52.99
C MET A 1 -3.99 -75.34 -51.48
N ARG A 2 -2.94 -74.76 -50.80
CA ARG A 2 -2.92 -74.52 -49.41
C ARG A 2 -3.04 -73.01 -49.19
N VAL A 3 -4.13 -72.57 -48.57
CA VAL A 3 -4.37 -71.17 -48.20
C VAL A 3 -3.62 -70.89 -46.88
N ARG A 4 -2.71 -69.91 -46.90
CA ARG A 4 -2.01 -69.41 -45.71
C ARG A 4 -2.77 -68.19 -45.20
N SER A 5 -3.40 -68.31 -44.01
CA SER A 5 -4.00 -67.17 -43.28
C SER A 5 -2.90 -66.43 -42.55
N ALA A 6 -2.77 -65.14 -42.90
CA ALA A 6 -1.88 -64.23 -42.19
C ALA A 6 -2.68 -63.54 -41.04
N PHE A 7 -2.23 -63.73 -39.77
CA PHE A 7 -2.76 -63.00 -38.61
C PHE A 7 -2.01 -61.67 -38.50
N LEU A 8 -2.70 -60.55 -38.71
CA LEU A 8 -2.19 -59.24 -38.35
C LEU A 8 -2.41 -59.02 -36.82
N GLY A 9 -1.33 -58.99 -36.07
CA GLY A 9 -1.36 -58.59 -34.68
C GLY A 9 -1.47 -57.10 -34.54
N LEU A 10 -2.56 -56.61 -33.92
CA LEU A 10 -2.81 -55.19 -33.61
C LEU A 10 -2.09 -54.88 -32.26
N CYS A 11 -0.95 -54.18 -32.31
CA CYS A 11 -0.31 -53.67 -31.08
C CYS A 11 -1.06 -52.41 -30.62
N VAL A 12 -1.83 -52.52 -29.55
CA VAL A 12 -2.43 -51.39 -28.85
C VAL A 12 -1.38 -50.77 -27.92
N VAL A 13 -0.84 -49.61 -28.25
CA VAL A 13 0.05 -48.83 -27.39
C VAL A 13 -0.85 -48.04 -26.43
N ALA A 14 -0.90 -48.47 -25.18
CA ALA A 14 -1.56 -47.73 -24.10
C ALA A 14 -0.69 -46.52 -23.73
N ALA A 15 -1.12 -45.32 -24.12
CA ALA A 15 -0.52 -44.07 -23.68
C ALA A 15 -0.88 -43.84 -22.20
N ALA A 16 0.06 -44.02 -21.29
CA ALA A 16 -0.10 -43.65 -19.88
C ALA A 16 -0.13 -42.12 -19.79
N ALA A 17 -1.31 -41.57 -19.44
CA ALA A 17 -1.46 -40.15 -19.08
C ALA A 17 -0.72 -39.88 -17.77
N VAL A 18 0.42 -39.18 -17.81
CA VAL A 18 1.12 -38.72 -16.62
C VAL A 18 0.27 -37.58 -16.04
N PRO A 19 -0.17 -37.67 -14.77
CA PRO A 19 -0.91 -36.56 -14.15
C PRO A 19 0.02 -35.35 -14.03
N VAL A 20 -0.30 -34.26 -14.72
CA VAL A 20 0.35 -32.97 -14.57
C VAL A 20 -0.09 -32.43 -13.20
N LEU A 21 0.76 -32.57 -12.20
CA LEU A 21 0.54 -31.92 -10.91
C LEU A 21 0.51 -30.41 -11.13
N PRO A 22 -0.49 -29.70 -10.55
CA PRO A 22 -0.54 -28.24 -10.66
C PRO A 22 0.76 -27.68 -10.08
N ALA A 23 1.49 -26.91 -10.88
CA ALA A 23 2.66 -26.19 -10.42
C ALA A 23 2.24 -25.30 -9.24
N HIS A 24 2.71 -25.63 -8.04
CA HIS A 24 2.52 -24.79 -6.88
C HIS A 24 3.22 -23.47 -7.19
N ALA A 25 2.46 -22.38 -7.33
CA ALA A 25 3.04 -21.05 -7.49
C ALA A 25 4.00 -20.84 -6.31
N ALA A 26 5.23 -20.40 -6.60
CA ALA A 26 6.18 -20.07 -5.56
C ALA A 26 5.53 -19.12 -4.53
N PRO A 27 5.76 -19.30 -3.22
CA PRO A 27 5.19 -18.46 -2.22
C PRO A 27 5.56 -16.99 -2.49
N TYR A 28 4.60 -16.09 -2.36
CA TYR A 28 4.87 -14.66 -2.53
C TYR A 28 5.91 -14.21 -1.50
N LYS A 29 6.99 -13.64 -2.01
CA LYS A 29 8.00 -13.01 -1.17
C LYS A 29 7.73 -11.51 -1.15
N ASP A 30 7.55 -10.94 0.05
CA ASP A 30 7.38 -9.50 0.18
C ASP A 30 8.56 -8.77 -0.48
N PRO A 31 8.31 -7.82 -1.38
CA PRO A 31 9.37 -7.13 -2.11
C PRO A 31 10.26 -6.25 -1.22
N PHE A 32 9.83 -5.96 -0.01
CA PHE A 32 10.63 -5.25 0.99
C PHE A 32 11.37 -6.18 1.96
N ALA A 33 11.19 -7.51 1.84
CA ALA A 33 11.92 -8.46 2.68
C ALA A 33 13.43 -8.27 2.52
N GLY A 34 14.12 -7.99 3.63
CA GLY A 34 15.55 -7.72 3.64
C GLY A 34 15.96 -6.29 3.26
N SER A 35 15.02 -5.40 2.94
CA SER A 35 15.32 -3.97 2.78
C SER A 35 15.89 -3.37 4.07
N GLY A 36 16.89 -2.50 3.92
CA GLY A 36 17.49 -1.75 5.01
C GLY A 36 16.57 -0.67 5.60
N LYS A 37 17.10 0.11 6.53
CA LYS A 37 16.39 1.26 7.07
C LYS A 37 16.24 2.36 6.02
N LEU A 38 15.12 3.06 6.07
CA LEU A 38 14.96 4.32 5.34
C LEU A 38 15.92 5.35 5.94
N ALA A 39 16.68 6.04 5.09
CA ALA A 39 17.61 7.06 5.58
C ALA A 39 16.85 8.19 6.26
N ARG A 40 17.39 8.71 7.34
CA ARG A 40 16.86 9.93 7.97
C ARG A 40 17.05 11.11 7.01
N VAL A 41 15.99 11.86 6.80
CA VAL A 41 16.00 13.04 5.93
C VAL A 41 15.35 14.21 6.66
N VAL A 42 15.87 15.40 6.38
CA VAL A 42 15.20 16.64 6.80
C VAL A 42 14.01 16.87 5.88
N CYS A 43 12.84 16.95 6.47
CA CYS A 43 11.57 17.18 5.80
C CYS A 43 10.85 18.31 6.55
N PRO A 44 11.03 19.57 6.15
CA PRO A 44 10.33 20.67 6.81
C PRO A 44 8.81 20.47 6.61
N GLU A 45 8.08 20.56 7.69
CA GLU A 45 6.61 20.52 7.67
C GLU A 45 6.09 21.95 7.69
N PRO A 46 5.55 22.50 6.58
CA PRO A 46 4.92 23.81 6.60
C PRO A 46 3.68 23.76 7.51
N ALA A 47 3.35 24.87 8.15
CA ALA A 47 2.12 24.96 8.91
C ALA A 47 0.90 24.83 7.98
N ILE A 48 -0.09 24.02 8.34
CA ILE A 48 -1.38 23.91 7.63
C ILE A 48 -2.39 24.96 8.17
N THR A 49 -1.96 25.91 8.94
CA THR A 49 -2.87 26.82 9.65
C THR A 49 -3.49 27.86 8.73
N TYR A 50 -4.81 27.99 8.79
CA TYR A 50 -5.67 29.12 8.35
C TYR A 50 -5.44 29.74 6.96
N GLY A 51 -4.59 29.17 6.11
CA GLY A 51 -4.29 29.72 4.78
C GLY A 51 -5.19 29.20 3.66
N GLY A 52 -6.17 28.36 3.95
CA GLY A 52 -7.09 27.80 2.96
C GLY A 52 -6.39 26.93 1.91
N ILE A 53 -7.04 26.82 0.75
CA ILE A 53 -6.62 25.96 -0.37
C ILE A 53 -5.16 26.16 -0.81
N PRO A 54 -4.63 27.39 -0.98
CA PRO A 54 -3.24 27.60 -1.40
C PRO A 54 -2.24 26.97 -0.42
N GLN A 55 -2.45 27.14 0.87
CA GLN A 55 -1.55 26.62 1.90
C GLN A 55 -1.65 25.12 2.04
N THR A 56 -2.86 24.56 1.95
CA THR A 56 -3.07 23.11 1.90
C THR A 56 -2.33 22.47 0.72
N ARG A 57 -2.38 23.12 -0.45
CA ARG A 57 -1.65 22.68 -1.66
C ARG A 57 -0.14 22.71 -1.45
N GLU A 58 0.39 23.78 -0.87
CA GLU A 58 1.82 23.92 -0.57
C GLU A 58 2.30 22.87 0.42
N TYR A 59 1.54 22.65 1.49
CA TYR A 59 1.80 21.62 2.48
C TYR A 59 1.92 20.25 1.82
N LEU A 60 0.89 19.81 1.11
CA LEU A 60 0.88 18.50 0.47
C LEU A 60 1.97 18.35 -0.59
N ALA A 61 2.24 19.41 -1.37
CA ALA A 61 3.33 19.41 -2.35
C ALA A 61 4.70 19.22 -1.66
N THR A 62 4.90 19.85 -0.51
CA THR A 62 6.13 19.71 0.29
C THR A 62 6.26 18.30 0.87
N VAL A 63 5.20 17.75 1.44
CA VAL A 63 5.17 16.37 1.94
C VAL A 63 5.49 15.37 0.82
N VAL A 64 4.90 15.54 -0.37
CA VAL A 64 5.18 14.63 -1.50
C VAL A 64 6.64 14.76 -1.98
N LYS A 65 7.23 15.96 -2.00
CA LYS A 65 8.66 16.14 -2.32
C LYS A 65 9.56 15.39 -1.33
N CYS A 66 9.21 15.41 -0.04
CA CYS A 66 9.92 14.64 0.99
C CYS A 66 9.81 13.13 0.75
N LEU A 67 8.61 12.64 0.47
CA LEU A 67 8.35 11.23 0.15
C LEU A 67 9.15 10.79 -1.08
N ASP A 68 9.11 11.58 -2.17
CA ASP A 68 9.89 11.33 -3.38
C ASP A 68 11.40 11.22 -3.08
N LYS A 69 11.94 12.16 -2.30
CA LYS A 69 13.37 12.18 -1.92
C LYS A 69 13.75 10.94 -1.12
N SER A 70 12.97 10.62 -0.08
CA SER A 70 13.24 9.52 0.82
C SER A 70 13.19 8.17 0.11
N TRP A 71 12.11 7.91 -0.62
CA TRP A 71 11.90 6.63 -1.28
C TRP A 71 12.79 6.45 -2.52
N LYS A 72 13.08 7.52 -3.27
CA LYS A 72 14.07 7.47 -4.36
C LYS A 72 15.44 7.02 -3.84
N ALA A 73 15.91 7.60 -2.72
CA ALA A 73 17.17 7.22 -2.11
C ALA A 73 17.18 5.76 -1.64
N HIS A 74 16.08 5.31 -1.00
CA HIS A 74 15.94 3.94 -0.54
C HIS A 74 15.96 2.92 -1.69
N PHE A 75 15.19 3.17 -2.75
CA PHE A 75 15.17 2.30 -3.94
C PHE A 75 16.54 2.25 -4.62
N ALA A 76 17.27 3.38 -4.65
CA ALA A 76 18.63 3.41 -5.20
C ALA A 76 19.60 2.56 -4.36
N ALA A 77 19.52 2.63 -3.03
CA ALA A 77 20.32 1.80 -2.12
C ALA A 77 20.02 0.31 -2.32
N ASP A 78 18.77 -0.05 -2.55
CA ASP A 78 18.33 -1.42 -2.84
C ASP A 78 18.56 -1.83 -4.32
N ARG A 79 19.18 -0.98 -5.14
CA ARG A 79 19.42 -1.17 -6.59
C ARG A 79 18.13 -1.46 -7.36
N ARG A 80 17.04 -0.80 -7.00
CA ARG A 80 15.72 -0.98 -7.59
C ARG A 80 15.33 0.26 -8.40
N PRO A 81 14.61 0.07 -9.52
CA PRO A 81 14.13 1.21 -10.29
C PRO A 81 13.07 1.97 -9.50
N PHE A 82 13.17 3.29 -9.50
CA PHE A 82 12.20 4.18 -8.90
C PHE A 82 11.60 5.12 -9.95
N ARG A 83 10.30 5.33 -9.86
CA ARG A 83 9.59 6.37 -10.62
C ARG A 83 8.64 7.06 -9.67
N LYS A 84 8.72 8.39 -9.57
CA LYS A 84 7.80 9.17 -8.76
C LYS A 84 6.36 9.12 -9.31
N PRO A 85 5.33 9.23 -8.48
CA PRO A 85 3.96 9.39 -8.92
C PRO A 85 3.74 10.77 -9.55
N ALA A 86 2.72 10.89 -10.40
CA ALA A 86 2.14 12.19 -10.66
C ALA A 86 1.26 12.61 -9.48
N VAL A 87 1.01 13.92 -9.33
CA VAL A 87 0.16 14.45 -8.26
C VAL A 87 -0.91 15.33 -8.89
N ARG A 88 -2.13 15.20 -8.40
CA ARG A 88 -3.24 16.08 -8.75
C ARG A 88 -3.90 16.58 -7.48
N PHE A 89 -4.12 17.89 -7.46
CA PHE A 89 -4.84 18.59 -6.41
C PHE A 89 -6.19 19.03 -6.97
N TYR A 90 -7.22 18.88 -6.16
CA TYR A 90 -8.58 19.28 -6.48
C TYR A 90 -9.09 20.17 -5.36
N ASP A 91 -9.57 21.36 -5.71
CA ASP A 91 -10.12 22.29 -4.73
C ASP A 91 -11.35 21.68 -4.07
N GLU A 92 -12.16 20.95 -4.86
CA GLU A 92 -13.29 20.15 -4.39
C GLU A 92 -13.32 18.79 -5.10
N PRO A 93 -13.98 17.77 -4.51
CA PRO A 93 -14.21 16.50 -5.18
C PRO A 93 -14.99 16.65 -6.48
N GLU A 94 -14.49 16.04 -7.55
CA GLU A 94 -15.18 15.99 -8.84
C GLU A 94 -16.09 14.75 -8.94
N ARG A 95 -17.06 14.79 -9.85
CA ARG A 95 -17.95 13.65 -10.09
C ARG A 95 -17.18 12.34 -10.43
N ARG A 96 -16.07 12.46 -11.15
CA ARG A 96 -15.22 11.33 -11.56
C ARG A 96 -13.76 11.73 -11.57
N VAL A 97 -12.93 10.79 -11.17
CA VAL A 97 -11.47 10.93 -11.19
C VAL A 97 -10.84 9.60 -11.61
N CYS A 98 -9.77 9.66 -12.39
CA CYS A 98 -9.08 8.45 -12.88
C CYS A 98 -9.98 7.43 -13.63
N GLY A 99 -11.13 7.88 -14.14
CA GLY A 99 -12.09 7.02 -14.86
C GLY A 99 -13.12 6.32 -13.97
N VAL A 100 -13.08 6.54 -12.65
CA VAL A 100 -14.06 6.00 -11.68
C VAL A 100 -14.84 7.13 -10.99
N PRO A 101 -16.01 6.87 -10.40
CA PRO A 101 -16.65 7.84 -9.51
C PRO A 101 -15.69 8.26 -8.40
N TRP A 102 -15.80 9.51 -7.93
CA TRP A 102 -15.03 9.96 -6.77
C TRP A 102 -15.39 9.11 -5.54
N PRO A 103 -14.42 8.58 -4.80
CA PRO A 103 -14.70 7.79 -3.59
C PRO A 103 -15.19 8.70 -2.46
N GLU A 104 -16.48 8.72 -2.17
CA GLU A 104 -17.14 9.66 -1.24
C GLU A 104 -16.53 9.71 0.17
N SER A 105 -15.92 8.61 0.64
CA SER A 105 -15.34 8.52 1.99
C SER A 105 -13.82 8.58 2.02
N ALA A 106 -13.15 8.82 0.89
CA ALA A 106 -11.69 8.83 0.83
C ALA A 106 -11.16 10.23 1.14
N ALA A 107 -10.29 10.32 2.15
CA ALA A 107 -9.53 11.54 2.46
C ALA A 107 -8.61 11.95 1.31
N ALA A 108 -7.96 10.95 0.70
CA ALA A 108 -7.13 11.05 -0.49
C ALA A 108 -7.11 9.66 -1.14
N PHE A 109 -6.54 9.50 -2.32
CA PHE A 109 -6.38 8.18 -2.91
C PHE A 109 -5.31 8.13 -4.00
N TYR A 110 -4.79 6.91 -4.23
CA TYR A 110 -3.86 6.64 -5.29
C TYR A 110 -4.52 5.95 -6.48
N CYS A 111 -4.46 6.58 -7.65
CA CYS A 111 -4.92 6.00 -8.90
C CYS A 111 -3.88 5.03 -9.48
N THR A 112 -4.04 3.75 -9.24
CA THR A 112 -3.11 2.70 -9.66
C THR A 112 -2.87 2.67 -11.17
N ASN A 113 -3.92 2.78 -11.97
CA ASN A 113 -3.85 2.69 -13.44
C ASN A 113 -3.13 3.88 -14.09
N ARG A 114 -3.05 5.02 -13.41
CA ARG A 114 -2.41 6.25 -13.90
C ARG A 114 -1.18 6.65 -13.10
N ARG A 115 -0.91 5.99 -11.98
CA ARG A 115 0.15 6.33 -11.01
C ARG A 115 0.06 7.78 -10.54
N VAL A 116 -1.12 8.18 -10.11
CA VAL A 116 -1.42 9.53 -9.67
C VAL A 116 -1.87 9.52 -8.22
N LEU A 117 -1.25 10.34 -7.39
CA LEU A 117 -1.77 10.71 -6.08
C LEU A 117 -2.83 11.79 -6.28
N VAL A 118 -3.98 11.63 -5.67
CA VAL A 118 -5.12 12.55 -5.76
C VAL A 118 -5.42 13.07 -4.36
N PHE A 119 -5.37 14.39 -4.24
CA PHE A 119 -5.61 15.09 -3.00
C PHE A 119 -6.73 16.12 -3.18
N PRO A 120 -7.91 15.93 -2.56
CA PRO A 120 -8.83 17.04 -2.35
C PRO A 120 -8.19 18.01 -1.35
N LEU A 121 -8.30 19.31 -1.59
CA LEU A 121 -7.70 20.35 -0.76
C LEU A 121 -8.66 20.85 0.33
N THR A 122 -9.83 20.25 0.43
CA THR A 122 -10.89 20.53 1.40
C THR A 122 -11.34 19.24 2.09
N GLY A 123 -12.14 19.39 3.15
CA GLY A 123 -12.72 18.30 3.92
C GLY A 123 -12.01 18.03 5.24
N ASP A 124 -12.69 17.30 6.12
CA ASP A 124 -12.29 17.08 7.54
C ASP A 124 -10.92 16.39 7.71
N TRP A 125 -10.40 15.79 6.66
CA TRP A 125 -9.10 15.12 6.72
C TRP A 125 -7.91 16.11 6.74
N ILE A 126 -8.13 17.38 6.32
CA ILE A 126 -7.07 18.37 6.15
C ILE A 126 -7.46 19.78 6.61
N GLU A 127 -8.72 20.20 6.46
CA GLU A 127 -9.16 21.54 6.85
C GLU A 127 -9.06 21.74 8.36
N ASN A 128 -8.47 22.88 8.75
CA ASN A 128 -8.30 23.26 10.17
C ASN A 128 -7.51 22.23 11.01
N ARG A 129 -6.80 21.31 10.38
CA ARG A 129 -5.96 20.35 11.10
C ARG A 129 -4.55 20.89 11.30
N THR A 130 -4.07 20.74 12.53
CA THR A 130 -2.69 21.07 12.92
C THR A 130 -1.90 19.84 13.32
N ASP A 131 -2.55 18.67 13.28
CA ASP A 131 -1.95 17.38 13.66
C ASP A 131 -1.27 16.67 12.47
N LEU A 132 -0.65 15.54 12.74
CA LEU A 132 0.08 14.74 11.75
C LEU A 132 -0.81 13.91 10.82
N TYR A 133 -2.14 13.99 10.94
CA TYR A 133 -3.04 13.14 10.16
C TYR A 133 -2.93 13.37 8.65
N PRO A 134 -2.89 14.63 8.14
CA PRO A 134 -2.70 14.89 6.71
C PRO A 134 -1.38 14.34 6.16
N LEU A 135 -0.28 14.46 6.92
CA LEU A 135 1.01 13.89 6.57
C LEU A 135 0.95 12.37 6.48
N LYS A 136 0.31 11.73 7.46
CA LYS A 136 0.10 10.26 7.48
C LYS A 136 -0.75 9.81 6.30
N VAL A 137 -1.83 10.52 5.96
CA VAL A 137 -2.68 10.19 4.80
C VAL A 137 -1.87 10.28 3.51
N ALA A 138 -1.12 11.36 3.29
CA ALA A 138 -0.28 11.50 2.11
C ALA A 138 0.77 10.38 2.01
N ALA A 139 1.39 9.99 3.13
CA ALA A 139 2.35 8.89 3.18
C ALA A 139 1.69 7.51 2.95
N HIS A 140 0.43 7.33 3.38
CA HIS A 140 -0.36 6.12 3.13
C HIS A 140 -0.65 5.94 1.63
N GLU A 141 -1.15 6.99 0.97
CA GLU A 141 -1.40 6.96 -0.47
C GLU A 141 -0.11 6.76 -1.28
N TYR A 142 0.98 7.34 -0.80
CA TYR A 142 2.29 7.07 -1.35
C TYR A 142 2.73 5.60 -1.16
N GLY A 143 2.33 4.97 -0.08
CA GLY A 143 2.50 3.53 0.15
C GLY A 143 1.87 2.69 -0.96
N HIS A 144 0.67 3.04 -1.44
CA HIS A 144 0.04 2.39 -2.59
C HIS A 144 0.84 2.58 -3.89
N HIS A 145 1.49 3.73 -4.05
CA HIS A 145 2.43 3.91 -5.16
C HIS A 145 3.62 2.94 -5.07
N LEU A 146 4.20 2.79 -3.88
CA LEU A 146 5.29 1.85 -3.64
C LEU A 146 4.86 0.39 -3.91
N GLN A 147 3.67 0.00 -3.49
CA GLN A 147 3.08 -1.31 -3.79
C GLN A 147 2.92 -1.55 -5.29
N SER A 148 2.58 -0.50 -6.05
CA SER A 148 2.51 -0.58 -7.52
C SER A 148 3.89 -0.76 -8.15
N LEU A 149 4.92 -0.06 -7.67
CA LEU A 149 6.30 -0.19 -8.14
C LEU A 149 6.89 -1.57 -7.84
N THR A 150 6.55 -2.13 -6.69
CA THR A 150 7.15 -3.37 -6.18
C THR A 150 6.41 -4.63 -6.58
N GLY A 151 5.21 -4.49 -7.13
CA GLY A 151 4.38 -5.62 -7.55
C GLY A 151 3.45 -6.17 -6.48
N ALA A 152 3.44 -5.62 -5.26
CA ALA A 152 2.49 -6.00 -4.21
C ALA A 152 1.03 -5.81 -4.66
N ARG A 153 0.76 -4.76 -5.45
CA ARG A 153 -0.57 -4.57 -6.06
C ARG A 153 -0.98 -5.73 -6.97
N ARG A 154 -0.10 -6.18 -7.85
CA ARG A 154 -0.39 -7.32 -8.74
C ARG A 154 -0.62 -8.61 -7.95
N HIS A 155 0.15 -8.80 -6.86
CA HIS A 155 -0.06 -9.94 -5.97
C HIS A 155 -1.45 -9.90 -5.32
N TYR A 156 -1.87 -8.75 -4.80
CA TYR A 156 -3.21 -8.54 -4.26
C TYR A 156 -4.29 -8.90 -5.29
N GLU A 157 -4.22 -8.32 -6.48
CA GLU A 157 -5.21 -8.54 -7.54
C GLU A 157 -5.28 -10.01 -7.99
N ALA A 158 -4.13 -10.65 -8.14
CA ALA A 158 -4.06 -12.07 -8.48
C ALA A 158 -4.64 -12.94 -7.37
N GLY A 159 -4.38 -12.61 -6.09
CA GLY A 159 -4.91 -13.31 -4.93
C GLY A 159 -6.45 -13.20 -4.86
N VAL A 160 -6.99 -12.00 -5.06
CA VAL A 160 -8.46 -11.79 -5.09
C VAL A 160 -9.10 -12.56 -6.24
N LYS A 161 -8.49 -12.54 -7.44
CA LYS A 161 -8.97 -13.29 -8.60
C LYS A 161 -8.97 -14.80 -8.34
N ALA A 162 -7.92 -15.32 -7.71
CA ALA A 162 -7.79 -16.75 -7.41
C ALA A 162 -8.68 -17.20 -6.26
N SER A 163 -8.99 -16.32 -5.32
CA SER A 163 -9.74 -16.64 -4.10
C SER A 163 -10.66 -15.47 -3.70
N PRO A 164 -11.78 -15.24 -4.40
CA PRO A 164 -12.68 -14.10 -4.12
C PRO A 164 -13.18 -14.04 -2.68
N GLY A 165 -13.40 -15.19 -2.03
CA GLY A 165 -13.81 -15.27 -0.63
C GLY A 165 -12.77 -14.71 0.37
N ARG A 166 -11.52 -14.52 -0.05
CA ARG A 166 -10.45 -13.92 0.76
C ARG A 166 -10.24 -12.43 0.46
N GLN A 167 -11.06 -11.81 -0.36
CA GLN A 167 -10.87 -10.42 -0.76
C GLN A 167 -10.72 -9.47 0.44
N ALA A 168 -11.56 -9.62 1.46
CA ALA A 168 -11.50 -8.76 2.65
C ALA A 168 -10.17 -8.93 3.43
N GLU A 169 -9.67 -10.16 3.58
CA GLU A 169 -8.38 -10.41 4.24
C GLU A 169 -7.22 -9.86 3.41
N LEU A 170 -7.20 -10.13 2.11
CA LEU A 170 -6.16 -9.65 1.21
C LEU A 170 -6.17 -8.12 1.11
N GLY A 171 -7.36 -7.50 1.13
CA GLY A 171 -7.52 -6.05 1.21
C GLY A 171 -6.88 -5.48 2.46
N ARG A 172 -7.19 -6.04 3.63
CA ARG A 172 -6.57 -5.60 4.89
C ARG A 172 -5.04 -5.75 4.87
N ARG A 173 -4.49 -6.84 4.33
CA ARG A 173 -3.03 -6.99 4.18
C ARG A 173 -2.43 -5.88 3.34
N TYR A 174 -3.10 -5.55 2.24
CA TYR A 174 -2.70 -4.50 1.32
C TYR A 174 -2.72 -3.13 2.01
N GLU A 175 -3.79 -2.79 2.73
CA GLU A 175 -3.97 -1.51 3.43
C GLU A 175 -3.04 -1.37 4.65
N LEU A 176 -2.91 -2.42 5.46
CA LEU A 176 -2.04 -2.39 6.64
C LEU A 176 -0.55 -2.30 6.26
N GLN A 177 -0.16 -2.80 5.10
CA GLN A 177 1.19 -2.57 4.59
C GLN A 177 1.44 -1.09 4.33
N THR A 178 0.47 -0.35 3.77
CA THR A 178 0.61 1.10 3.56
C THR A 178 0.61 1.88 4.87
N ASP A 179 -0.18 1.48 5.87
CA ASP A 179 -0.11 2.06 7.21
C ASP A 179 1.30 1.87 7.83
N CYS A 180 1.89 0.68 7.67
CA CYS A 180 3.25 0.42 8.13
C CYS A 180 4.28 1.26 7.36
N LEU A 181 4.20 1.31 6.01
CA LEU A 181 5.11 2.11 5.18
C LEU A 181 5.00 3.60 5.49
N SER A 182 3.80 4.11 5.79
CA SER A 182 3.63 5.49 6.27
C SER A 182 4.32 5.72 7.61
N GLY A 183 4.26 4.73 8.50
CA GLY A 183 5.02 4.73 9.76
C GLY A 183 6.53 4.75 9.54
N VAL A 184 7.04 3.96 8.58
CA VAL A 184 8.46 3.96 8.21
C VAL A 184 8.93 5.36 7.80
N PHE A 185 8.15 6.03 6.94
CA PHE A 185 8.46 7.40 6.53
C PHE A 185 8.44 8.38 7.71
N LEU A 186 7.37 8.36 8.50
CA LEU A 186 7.26 9.20 9.71
C LEU A 186 8.44 9.02 10.65
N GLY A 187 8.87 7.78 10.90
CA GLY A 187 10.04 7.49 11.73
C GLY A 187 11.34 8.03 11.15
N ALA A 188 11.49 8.03 9.81
CA ALA A 188 12.68 8.55 9.14
C ALA A 188 12.78 10.09 9.20
N VAL A 189 11.64 10.80 9.17
CA VAL A 189 11.60 12.27 9.17
C VAL A 189 11.32 12.88 10.53
N TRP A 190 10.99 12.07 11.54
CA TRP A 190 10.49 12.49 12.86
C TRP A 190 11.32 13.59 13.48
N GLY A 191 12.63 13.45 13.49
CA GLY A 191 13.55 14.44 14.08
C GLY A 191 13.58 15.81 13.39
N SER A 192 12.89 15.97 12.25
CA SER A 192 12.80 17.23 11.52
C SER A 192 11.41 17.85 11.51
N LEU A 193 10.42 17.17 12.13
CA LEU A 193 9.02 17.64 12.14
C LEU A 193 8.71 18.57 13.32
N GLU A 194 9.65 18.73 14.28
CA GLU A 194 9.43 19.50 15.50
C GLU A 194 8.16 19.07 16.27
N ARG A 195 7.83 17.77 16.22
CA ARG A 195 6.65 17.16 16.82
C ARG A 195 6.99 16.47 18.14
N THR A 196 5.99 16.43 19.02
CA THR A 196 6.08 15.91 20.39
C THR A 196 5.51 14.49 20.49
N GLY A 197 5.62 13.90 21.69
CA GLY A 197 4.93 12.64 22.02
C GLY A 197 3.40 12.78 21.99
N ASP A 198 2.88 13.95 22.31
CA ASP A 198 1.43 14.21 22.29
C ASP A 198 0.90 14.29 20.87
N ASP A 199 1.66 14.88 19.93
CA ASP A 199 1.32 14.85 18.49
C ASP A 199 1.27 13.41 17.96
N TRP A 200 2.22 12.58 18.42
CA TRP A 200 2.21 11.16 18.07
C TRP A 200 0.99 10.44 18.65
N ALA A 201 0.63 10.69 19.90
CA ALA A 201 -0.54 10.11 20.54
C ALA A 201 -1.83 10.52 19.81
N ALA A 202 -1.98 11.79 19.47
CA ALA A 202 -3.11 12.31 18.68
C ALA A 202 -3.21 11.63 17.30
N LEU A 203 -2.08 11.42 16.62
CA LEU A 203 -2.06 10.67 15.34
C LEU A 203 -2.52 9.23 15.51
N LEU A 204 -2.10 8.55 16.59
CA LEU A 204 -2.52 7.17 16.85
C LEU A 204 -4.02 7.09 17.11
N ASP A 205 -4.59 8.06 17.81
CA ASP A 205 -6.03 8.11 18.08
C ASP A 205 -6.83 8.40 16.81
N ALA A 206 -6.40 9.34 15.99
CA ALA A 206 -6.99 9.59 14.66
C ALA A 206 -6.89 8.34 13.75
N THR A 207 -5.76 7.63 13.78
CA THR A 207 -5.58 6.38 13.02
C THR A 207 -6.51 5.29 13.54
N ARG A 208 -6.70 5.18 14.86
CA ARG A 208 -7.64 4.23 15.46
C ARG A 208 -9.08 4.53 15.05
N ALA A 209 -9.48 5.80 15.10
CA ALA A 209 -10.82 6.24 14.72
C ALA A 209 -11.15 6.01 13.23
N SER A 210 -10.13 5.99 12.36
CA SER A 210 -10.29 5.72 10.92
C SER A 210 -10.30 4.23 10.55
N GLY A 211 -10.32 3.31 11.53
CA GLY A 211 -10.39 1.88 11.30
C GLY A 211 -11.77 1.38 10.90
N ASP A 212 -11.83 0.11 10.53
CA ASP A 212 -13.10 -0.55 10.21
C ASP A 212 -14.01 -0.61 11.45
N ASP A 213 -15.25 -0.16 11.29
CA ASP A 213 -16.26 -0.03 12.34
C ASP A 213 -17.25 -1.23 12.42
N GLY A 214 -16.87 -2.37 11.89
CA GLY A 214 -17.71 -3.57 11.83
C GLY A 214 -18.57 -3.67 10.55
N HIS A 215 -18.93 -2.57 9.92
CA HIS A 215 -19.60 -2.55 8.61
C HIS A 215 -18.61 -2.50 7.46
N ARG A 216 -17.51 -1.77 7.63
CA ARG A 216 -16.39 -1.72 6.68
C ARG A 216 -15.37 -2.80 7.05
N ARG A 217 -14.85 -3.49 6.05
CA ARG A 217 -13.82 -4.53 6.23
C ARG A 217 -12.68 -4.38 5.23
N SER A 218 -12.27 -3.16 4.98
CA SER A 218 -11.31 -2.82 3.94
C SER A 218 -9.91 -2.55 4.46
N HIS A 219 -9.78 -1.81 5.60
CA HIS A 219 -8.50 -1.33 6.11
C HIS A 219 -8.02 -2.07 7.37
N GLY A 220 -8.91 -2.79 8.03
CA GLY A 220 -8.65 -3.47 9.31
C GLY A 220 -9.10 -2.65 10.51
N ALA A 221 -9.25 -3.33 11.64
CA ALA A 221 -9.63 -2.70 12.90
C ALA A 221 -8.66 -1.59 13.30
N GLY A 222 -9.16 -0.50 13.89
CA GLY A 222 -8.35 0.65 14.26
C GLY A 222 -7.13 0.30 15.12
N ALA A 223 -7.27 -0.64 16.06
CA ALA A 223 -6.15 -1.12 16.87
C ALA A 223 -5.08 -1.82 16.01
N THR A 224 -5.48 -2.53 14.96
CA THR A 224 -4.57 -3.21 14.03
C THR A 224 -3.83 -2.21 13.16
N ARG A 225 -4.53 -1.19 12.65
CA ARG A 225 -3.91 -0.08 11.90
C ARG A 225 -2.84 0.64 12.72
N VAL A 226 -3.17 1.00 13.98
CA VAL A 226 -2.23 1.61 14.94
C VAL A 226 -1.01 0.72 15.18
N ARG A 227 -1.22 -0.59 15.35
CA ARG A 227 -0.11 -1.53 15.57
C ARG A 227 0.86 -1.55 14.39
N TRP A 228 0.37 -1.58 13.15
CA TRP A 228 1.22 -1.57 11.96
C TRP A 228 1.90 -0.22 11.74
N LEU A 229 1.21 0.90 11.96
CA LEU A 229 1.80 2.24 11.92
C LEU A 229 2.96 2.38 12.91
N LYS A 230 2.74 1.98 14.17
CA LYS A 230 3.78 1.98 15.22
C LYS A 230 4.96 1.08 14.86
N ARG A 231 4.70 -0.09 14.30
CA ARG A 231 5.73 -1.03 13.87
C ARG A 231 6.65 -0.40 12.82
N GLY A 232 6.08 0.23 11.80
CA GLY A 232 6.84 0.95 10.77
C GLY A 232 7.65 2.10 11.35
N HIS A 233 7.03 2.95 12.15
CA HIS A 233 7.67 4.10 12.80
C HIS A 233 8.87 3.69 13.67
N HIS A 234 8.72 2.66 14.47
CA HIS A 234 9.80 2.18 15.35
C HIS A 234 10.95 1.54 14.56
N ALA A 235 10.63 0.71 13.58
CA ALA A 235 11.63 0.00 12.79
C ALA A 235 12.39 0.90 11.81
N VAL A 236 11.73 1.95 11.30
CA VAL A 236 12.22 2.81 10.21
C VAL A 236 12.70 1.98 9.02
N SER A 237 12.15 0.79 8.82
CA SER A 237 12.55 -0.16 7.78
C SER A 237 11.33 -0.78 7.10
N PRO A 238 11.24 -0.72 5.76
CA PRO A 238 10.13 -1.34 5.03
C PRO A 238 10.05 -2.86 5.25
N SER A 239 11.16 -3.52 5.58
CA SER A 239 11.17 -4.97 5.88
C SER A 239 10.29 -5.35 7.09
N ALA A 240 9.98 -4.39 7.97
CA ALA A 240 9.04 -4.59 9.07
C ALA A 240 7.57 -4.68 8.61
N CYS A 241 7.27 -4.30 7.34
CA CYS A 241 5.91 -4.15 6.81
C CYS A 241 5.42 -5.39 6.04
N ASP A 242 5.96 -6.57 6.30
CA ASP A 242 5.48 -7.80 5.70
C ASP A 242 4.15 -8.23 6.34
N THR A 243 3.07 -7.68 5.82
CA THR A 243 1.70 -8.09 6.18
C THR A 243 1.27 -9.37 5.48
N TRP A 244 1.97 -9.77 4.43
CA TRP A 244 1.61 -10.89 3.58
C TRP A 244 1.92 -12.24 4.25
N SER A 245 3.04 -12.34 4.97
CA SER A 245 3.41 -13.49 5.77
C SER A 245 2.83 -13.48 7.19
N ALA A 246 2.27 -12.36 7.64
CA ALA A 246 1.72 -12.21 8.98
C ALA A 246 0.53 -13.16 9.21
N PRO A 247 0.33 -13.72 10.43
CA PRO A 247 -0.83 -14.56 10.72
C PRO A 247 -2.13 -13.77 10.59
N PRO A 248 -3.27 -14.41 10.26
CA PRO A 248 -4.55 -13.73 10.07
C PRO A 248 -4.98 -12.84 11.24
N SER A 249 -4.71 -13.23 12.48
CA SER A 249 -4.98 -12.43 13.68
C SER A 249 -4.18 -11.11 13.75
N ALA A 250 -3.08 -11.00 13.03
CA ALA A 250 -2.29 -9.78 12.99
C ALA A 250 -2.78 -8.79 11.92
N VAL A 251 -3.75 -9.20 11.09
CA VAL A 251 -4.31 -8.40 9.98
C VAL A 251 -5.84 -8.34 10.01
N SER A 252 -6.44 -8.60 11.18
CA SER A 252 -7.90 -8.52 11.41
C SER A 252 -8.35 -7.11 11.80
#